data_4cab7b916b2e408232c8450d369eb3c0
#
_entry.id   4cab7b916b2e408232c8450d369eb3c0
#
_cell.length_a   1.000
_cell.length_b   1.000
_cell.length_c   1.000
_cell.angle_alpha   90.00
_cell.angle_beta   90.00
_cell.angle_gamma   90.00
#
_symmetry.space_group_name_H-M   'P 1'
#
loop_
_entity.id
_entity.type
_entity.pdbx_description
1 polymer ?
#
loop_
_entity_poly.entity_id
_entity_poly.type
_entity_poly.pdbx_seq_one_letter_code
_entity_poly.pdbx_strand_id
1 'polypeptide(L)'
;RLMSQALRKLSGPISKSNTCVIFINQIREKIGVMFGSPEITPGGRALKFYASVRLDIRRIAAIKVGTEMIGNRTRVKVVKNKVASPFKMTEFDIIYGKGISYSGDVLDIALEAGIVNKMGSWFSYKKERLAQGREKVRSLLENDAKLMKSVVSDVKKYLNLKNYLKDE
;
A
#
# COMPACT_ATOMS: atom_id res chain seq x y z
N ARG A 1 -7.49 30.15 5.33
CA ARG A 1 -8.12 30.99 4.29
C ARG A 1 -7.62 30.66 2.89
N LEU A 2 -6.32 30.70 2.62
CA LEU A 2 -5.74 30.49 1.28
C LEU A 2 -6.16 29.15 0.65
N MET A 3 -6.03 28.04 1.39
CA MET A 3 -6.38 26.71 0.89
C MET A 3 -7.88 26.59 0.52
N SER A 4 -8.77 27.17 1.30
CA SER A 4 -10.20 27.16 1.00
C SER A 4 -10.52 27.91 -0.30
N GLN A 5 -9.85 29.02 -0.56
CA GLN A 5 -10.00 29.79 -1.81
C GLN A 5 -9.44 29.02 -3.01
N ALA A 6 -8.24 28.41 -2.86
CA ALA A 6 -7.61 27.63 -3.90
C ALA A 6 -8.49 26.42 -4.30
N LEU A 7 -8.97 25.65 -3.34
CA LEU A 7 -9.80 24.47 -3.59
C LEU A 7 -11.15 24.84 -4.24
N ARG A 8 -11.74 25.99 -3.86
CA ARG A 8 -12.97 26.50 -4.49
C ARG A 8 -12.74 26.83 -5.98
N LYS A 9 -11.60 27.46 -6.30
CA LYS A 9 -11.24 27.78 -7.69
C LYS A 9 -10.90 26.53 -8.51
N LEU A 10 -10.25 25.53 -7.90
CA LEU A 10 -9.80 24.30 -8.57
C LEU A 10 -10.94 23.31 -8.82
N SER A 11 -11.97 23.26 -7.96
CA SER A 11 -13.00 22.21 -8.05
C SER A 11 -13.76 22.22 -9.38
N GLY A 12 -14.08 23.39 -9.92
CA GLY A 12 -14.76 23.53 -11.21
C GLY A 12 -13.92 23.01 -12.39
N PRO A 13 -12.70 23.53 -12.61
CA PRO A 13 -11.78 23.03 -13.63
C PRO A 13 -11.47 21.54 -13.51
N ILE A 14 -11.22 21.02 -12.31
CA ILE A 14 -10.94 19.60 -12.06
C ILE A 14 -12.11 18.73 -12.55
N SER A 15 -13.34 19.10 -12.18
CA SER A 15 -14.54 18.35 -12.58
C SER A 15 -14.72 18.35 -14.11
N LYS A 16 -14.49 19.50 -14.76
CA LYS A 16 -14.68 19.65 -16.22
C LYS A 16 -13.61 18.93 -17.03
N SER A 17 -12.39 18.83 -16.52
CA SER A 17 -11.24 18.23 -17.22
C SER A 17 -11.06 16.73 -16.95
N ASN A 18 -11.95 16.10 -16.16
CA ASN A 18 -11.81 14.69 -15.74
C ASN A 18 -10.42 14.37 -15.14
N THR A 19 -9.87 15.35 -14.40
CA THR A 19 -8.50 15.25 -13.84
C THR A 19 -8.56 14.71 -12.42
N CYS A 20 -7.66 13.78 -12.09
CA CYS A 20 -7.40 13.35 -10.72
C CYS A 20 -6.30 14.23 -10.12
N VAL A 21 -6.61 14.89 -8.98
CA VAL A 21 -5.64 15.72 -8.26
C VAL A 21 -5.27 15.06 -6.93
N ILE A 22 -3.97 14.85 -6.71
CA ILE A 22 -3.43 14.23 -5.51
C ILE A 22 -2.68 15.29 -4.70
N PHE A 23 -3.15 15.53 -3.46
CA PHE A 23 -2.48 16.38 -2.50
C PHE A 23 -1.61 15.57 -1.57
N ILE A 24 -0.31 15.83 -1.58
CA ILE A 24 0.65 15.20 -0.66
C ILE A 24 0.84 16.15 0.52
N ASN A 25 0.54 15.67 1.72
CA ASN A 25 0.61 16.45 2.95
C ASN A 25 1.49 15.76 4.00
N GLN A 26 2.25 16.54 4.75
CA GLN A 26 2.94 16.06 5.95
C GLN A 26 1.99 16.06 7.14
N ILE A 27 2.31 15.22 8.13
CA ILE A 27 1.67 15.23 9.44
C ILE A 27 2.50 16.13 10.36
N ARG A 28 1.83 16.93 11.15
CA ARG A 28 2.40 17.78 12.19
C ARG A 28 1.74 17.44 13.51
N GLU A 29 2.45 17.59 14.60
CA GLU A 29 1.91 17.45 15.94
C GLU A 29 1.55 18.81 16.50
N LYS A 30 0.38 18.91 17.09
CA LYS A 30 -0.06 20.07 17.85
C LYS A 30 0.32 19.88 19.31
N ILE A 31 1.16 20.78 19.81
CA ILE A 31 1.59 20.79 21.22
C ILE A 31 0.38 21.14 22.11
N GLY A 32 0.28 20.51 23.29
CA GLY A 32 -0.74 20.82 24.30
C GLY A 32 -2.10 20.16 24.09
N VAL A 33 -2.21 19.11 23.26
CA VAL A 33 -3.43 18.29 23.15
C VAL A 33 -3.43 17.22 24.22
N MET A 34 -4.25 17.38 25.25
CA MET A 34 -4.36 16.41 26.37
C MET A 34 -5.26 15.20 25.99
N PHE A 35 -6.22 15.37 25.06
CA PHE A 35 -7.15 14.32 24.65
C PHE A 35 -7.28 14.25 23.14
N GLY A 36 -7.37 13.04 22.58
CA GLY A 36 -7.48 12.78 21.14
C GLY A 36 -6.13 12.72 20.44
N SER A 37 -6.15 12.68 19.09
CA SER A 37 -4.91 12.63 18.29
C SER A 37 -4.31 14.03 18.17
N PRO A 38 -3.05 14.24 18.57
CA PRO A 38 -2.35 15.52 18.40
C PRO A 38 -2.01 15.80 16.93
N GLU A 39 -2.19 14.81 16.04
CA GLU A 39 -1.80 14.90 14.65
C GLU A 39 -2.71 15.81 13.83
N ILE A 40 -2.11 16.76 13.16
CA ILE A 40 -2.76 17.70 12.27
C ILE A 40 -2.08 17.73 10.91
N THR A 41 -2.83 18.10 9.87
CA THR A 41 -2.29 18.36 8.54
C THR A 41 -2.24 19.86 8.26
N PRO A 42 -1.16 20.40 7.64
CA PRO A 42 -1.11 21.79 7.20
C PRO A 42 -2.26 22.14 6.27
N GLY A 43 -2.59 23.43 6.19
CA GLY A 43 -3.65 23.92 5.29
C GLY A 43 -5.07 23.94 5.89
N GLY A 44 -5.22 23.62 7.18
CA GLY A 44 -6.50 23.71 7.91
C GLY A 44 -7.48 22.60 7.53
N ARG A 45 -8.78 22.85 7.80
CA ARG A 45 -9.84 21.83 7.62
C ARG A 45 -10.35 21.68 6.19
N ALA A 46 -10.09 22.65 5.31
CA ALA A 46 -10.70 22.69 3.98
C ALA A 46 -10.42 21.45 3.15
N LEU A 47 -9.16 21.01 3.07
CA LEU A 47 -8.77 19.83 2.30
C LEU A 47 -9.48 18.55 2.79
N LYS A 48 -9.73 18.42 4.09
CA LYS A 48 -10.46 17.28 4.67
C LYS A 48 -11.91 17.19 4.15
N PHE A 49 -12.55 18.31 3.86
CA PHE A 49 -13.91 18.36 3.32
C PHE A 49 -13.94 18.14 1.82
N TYR A 50 -13.05 18.80 1.07
CA TYR A 50 -13.01 18.72 -0.40
C TYR A 50 -12.57 17.34 -0.90
N ALA A 51 -11.59 16.69 -0.26
CA ALA A 51 -11.08 15.41 -0.68
C ALA A 51 -12.18 14.33 -0.74
N SER A 52 -12.25 13.61 -1.85
CA SER A 52 -13.12 12.43 -2.01
C SER A 52 -12.53 11.21 -1.32
N VAL A 53 -11.24 11.02 -1.43
CA VAL A 53 -10.47 9.94 -0.77
C VAL A 53 -9.37 10.56 0.08
N ARG A 54 -9.13 10.00 1.25
CA ARG A 54 -8.00 10.35 2.12
C ARG A 54 -7.30 9.08 2.58
N LEU A 55 -6.01 9.06 2.35
CA LEU A 55 -5.13 7.97 2.75
C LEU A 55 -4.19 8.46 3.85
N ASP A 56 -4.03 7.66 4.89
CA ASP A 56 -2.99 7.81 5.90
C ASP A 56 -1.89 6.79 5.58
N ILE A 57 -0.68 7.29 5.33
CA ILE A 57 0.46 6.48 4.91
C ILE A 57 1.50 6.53 6.01
N ARG A 58 1.86 5.35 6.55
CA ARG A 58 2.81 5.21 7.65
C ARG A 58 3.91 4.20 7.33
N ARG A 59 5.15 4.59 7.59
CA ARG A 59 6.22 3.63 7.71
C ARG A 59 6.07 2.89 9.04
N ILE A 60 6.03 1.55 8.99
CA ILE A 60 5.85 0.71 10.18
C ILE A 60 7.10 -0.10 10.53
N ALA A 61 7.94 -0.42 9.56
CA ALA A 61 9.20 -1.13 9.78
C ALA A 61 10.24 -0.78 8.73
N ALA A 62 11.52 -1.00 9.06
CA ALA A 62 12.61 -0.97 8.10
C ALA A 62 12.83 -2.38 7.53
N ILE A 63 13.12 -2.48 6.24
CA ILE A 63 13.51 -3.71 5.57
C ILE A 63 15.02 -3.69 5.46
N LYS A 64 15.66 -4.75 6.00
CA LYS A 64 17.12 -4.88 6.04
C LYS A 64 17.56 -6.19 5.41
N VAL A 65 18.74 -6.15 4.77
CA VAL A 65 19.51 -7.33 4.36
C VAL A 65 20.85 -7.27 5.07
N GLY A 66 21.05 -8.14 6.03
CA GLY A 66 22.16 -8.00 6.98
C GLY A 66 22.03 -6.70 7.79
N THR A 67 23.02 -5.84 7.70
CA THR A 67 23.04 -4.51 8.35
C THR A 67 22.48 -3.38 7.47
N GLU A 68 22.36 -3.60 6.17
CA GLU A 68 21.96 -2.59 5.20
C GLU A 68 20.45 -2.41 5.17
N MET A 69 20.01 -1.16 5.19
CA MET A 69 18.60 -0.80 5.06
C MET A 69 18.25 -0.64 3.57
N ILE A 70 17.44 -1.56 3.03
CA ILE A 70 17.09 -1.61 1.61
C ILE A 70 15.69 -1.04 1.31
N GLY A 71 14.88 -0.79 2.33
CA GLY A 71 13.53 -0.31 2.12
C GLY A 71 12.74 -0.14 3.41
N ASN A 72 11.44 0.09 3.24
CA ASN A 72 10.48 0.26 4.33
C ASN A 72 9.22 -0.56 4.10
N ARG A 73 8.71 -1.20 5.15
CA ARG A 73 7.33 -1.67 5.22
C ARG A 73 6.42 -0.48 5.48
N THR A 74 5.44 -0.30 4.63
CA THR A 74 4.54 0.84 4.65
C THR A 74 3.10 0.36 4.81
N ARG A 75 2.36 1.02 5.71
CA ARG A 75 0.92 0.80 5.92
C ARG A 75 0.15 1.96 5.30
N VAL A 76 -0.90 1.65 4.55
CA VAL A 76 -1.88 2.61 4.04
C VAL A 76 -3.23 2.31 4.63
N LYS A 77 -3.84 3.32 5.24
CA LYS A 77 -5.21 3.26 5.77
C LYS A 77 -6.10 4.24 5.04
N VAL A 78 -7.23 3.78 4.53
CA VAL A 78 -8.25 4.62 3.93
C VAL A 78 -9.07 5.27 5.04
N VAL A 79 -8.78 6.53 5.37
CA VAL A 79 -9.46 7.25 6.49
C VAL A 79 -10.73 7.98 6.06
N LYS A 80 -10.91 8.19 4.75
CA LYS A 80 -12.12 8.72 4.13
C LYS A 80 -12.24 8.20 2.72
N ASN A 81 -13.44 7.78 2.33
CA ASN A 81 -13.75 7.42 0.96
C ASN A 81 -15.22 7.74 0.68
N LYS A 82 -15.49 8.53 -0.38
CA LYS A 82 -16.85 8.89 -0.82
C LYS A 82 -17.36 8.00 -1.95
N VAL A 83 -16.49 7.18 -2.55
CA VAL A 83 -16.81 6.36 -3.75
C VAL A 83 -16.82 4.87 -3.47
N ALA A 84 -16.32 4.43 -2.30
CA ALA A 84 -16.33 3.04 -1.85
C ALA A 84 -16.26 2.96 -0.32
N SER A 85 -16.31 1.76 0.25
CA SER A 85 -16.21 1.53 1.70
C SER A 85 -14.90 2.06 2.26
N PRO A 86 -14.93 2.96 3.26
CA PRO A 86 -13.72 3.47 3.93
C PRO A 86 -13.15 2.45 4.92
N PHE A 87 -12.07 2.85 5.61
CA PHE A 87 -11.41 2.15 6.71
C PHE A 87 -10.69 0.86 6.35
N LYS A 88 -10.58 0.53 5.07
CA LYS A 88 -9.71 -0.54 4.60
C LYS A 88 -8.24 -0.17 4.84
N MET A 89 -7.43 -1.19 5.08
CA MET A 89 -6.01 -1.05 5.35
C MET A 89 -5.23 -2.10 4.55
N THR A 90 -4.07 -1.71 4.06
CA THR A 90 -3.12 -2.60 3.39
C THR A 90 -1.70 -2.25 3.77
N GLU A 91 -0.80 -3.21 3.62
CA GLU A 91 0.62 -3.05 3.87
C GLU A 91 1.40 -3.59 2.69
N PHE A 92 2.47 -2.88 2.32
CA PHE A 92 3.37 -3.30 1.25
C PHE A 92 4.78 -2.77 1.50
N ASP A 93 5.73 -3.33 0.77
CA ASP A 93 7.13 -2.95 0.86
C ASP A 93 7.48 -1.89 -0.19
N ILE A 94 8.22 -0.86 0.23
CA ILE A 94 8.85 0.11 -0.67
C ILE A 94 10.35 -0.13 -0.61
N ILE A 95 10.93 -0.53 -1.73
CA ILE A 95 12.37 -0.77 -1.88
C ILE A 95 13.03 0.48 -2.46
N TYR A 96 14.11 0.93 -1.86
CA TYR A 96 14.83 2.11 -2.31
C TYR A 96 15.33 1.95 -3.75
N GLY A 97 15.13 2.97 -4.57
CA GLY A 97 15.47 2.97 -5.99
C GLY A 97 14.58 2.13 -6.90
N LYS A 98 13.70 1.25 -6.35
CA LYS A 98 12.79 0.40 -7.13
C LYS A 98 11.31 0.76 -6.97
N GLY A 99 10.92 1.31 -5.81
CA GLY A 99 9.52 1.62 -5.50
C GLY A 99 8.78 0.45 -4.82
N ILE A 100 7.48 0.32 -5.08
CA ILE A 100 6.65 -0.73 -4.48
C ILE A 100 7.09 -2.11 -4.96
N SER A 101 7.31 -3.03 -4.01
CA SER A 101 7.77 -4.39 -4.30
C SER A 101 6.60 -5.29 -4.70
N TYR A 102 6.42 -5.50 -6.00
CA TYR A 102 5.41 -6.42 -6.51
C TYR A 102 5.62 -7.86 -6.04
N SER A 103 6.88 -8.33 -6.01
CA SER A 103 7.20 -9.68 -5.50
C SER A 103 6.91 -9.84 -4.01
N GLY A 104 7.09 -8.77 -3.22
CA GLY A 104 6.72 -8.74 -1.80
C GLY A 104 5.22 -8.82 -1.59
N ASP A 105 4.46 -8.08 -2.39
CA ASP A 105 3.00 -8.04 -2.33
C ASP A 105 2.38 -9.39 -2.72
N VAL A 106 2.86 -9.97 -3.83
CA VAL A 106 2.45 -11.33 -4.25
C VAL A 106 2.76 -12.38 -3.17
N LEU A 107 3.94 -12.31 -2.54
CA LEU A 107 4.32 -13.22 -1.46
C LEU A 107 3.40 -13.09 -0.25
N ASP A 108 3.07 -11.87 0.16
CA ASP A 108 2.19 -11.62 1.31
C ASP A 108 0.79 -12.18 1.07
N ILE A 109 0.21 -11.93 -0.11
CA ILE A 109 -1.10 -12.48 -0.49
C ILE A 109 -1.05 -14.02 -0.60
N ALA A 110 0.04 -14.56 -1.16
CA ALA A 110 0.22 -16.01 -1.27
C ALA A 110 0.33 -16.70 0.09
N LEU A 111 0.94 -16.03 1.08
CA LEU A 111 0.99 -16.51 2.47
C LEU A 111 -0.38 -16.45 3.14
N GLU A 112 -1.10 -15.33 2.99
CA GLU A 112 -2.45 -15.16 3.53
C GLU A 112 -3.43 -16.19 2.94
N ALA A 113 -3.30 -16.47 1.64
CA ALA A 113 -4.09 -17.47 0.93
C ALA A 113 -3.68 -18.93 1.21
N GLY A 114 -2.60 -19.18 1.95
CA GLY A 114 -2.07 -20.52 2.18
C GLY A 114 -1.47 -21.20 0.93
N ILE A 115 -1.24 -20.44 -0.14
CA ILE A 115 -0.61 -20.92 -1.39
C ILE A 115 0.88 -21.15 -1.16
N VAL A 116 1.53 -20.22 -0.46
CA VAL A 116 2.87 -20.36 0.07
C VAL A 116 2.75 -20.65 1.55
N ASN A 117 3.42 -21.69 2.03
CA ASN A 117 3.43 -22.07 3.43
C ASN A 117 4.70 -21.60 4.10
N LYS A 118 4.58 -21.16 5.36
CA LYS A 118 5.71 -20.80 6.22
C LYS A 118 5.79 -21.74 7.40
N MET A 119 6.92 -22.42 7.56
CA MET A 119 7.24 -23.25 8.71
C MET A 119 8.52 -22.74 9.38
N GLY A 120 8.37 -22.09 10.54
CA GLY A 120 9.46 -21.37 11.17
C GLY A 120 10.00 -20.27 10.27
N SER A 121 11.28 -20.36 9.88
CA SER A 121 11.92 -19.41 8.95
C SER A 121 11.90 -19.88 7.48
N TRP A 122 11.41 -21.09 7.20
CA TRP A 122 11.37 -21.67 5.86
C TRP A 122 10.04 -21.43 5.16
N PHE A 123 10.14 -21.21 3.85
CA PHE A 123 8.99 -21.05 2.97
C PHE A 123 8.94 -22.18 1.96
N SER A 124 7.73 -22.63 1.61
CA SER A 124 7.50 -23.68 0.62
C SER A 124 6.30 -23.37 -0.26
N TYR A 125 6.36 -23.82 -1.52
CA TYR A 125 5.31 -23.73 -2.50
C TYR A 125 5.14 -25.07 -3.19
N LYS A 126 3.92 -25.61 -3.27
CA LYS A 126 3.63 -26.95 -3.84
C LYS A 126 4.51 -28.06 -3.26
N LYS A 127 4.75 -28.04 -1.94
CA LYS A 127 5.63 -28.96 -1.19
C LYS A 127 7.13 -28.82 -1.46
N GLU A 128 7.55 -27.96 -2.37
CA GLU A 128 8.95 -27.65 -2.62
C GLU A 128 9.43 -26.52 -1.71
N ARG A 129 10.61 -26.64 -1.16
CA ARG A 129 11.24 -25.59 -0.35
C ARG A 129 11.73 -24.47 -1.28
N LEU A 130 11.36 -23.22 -0.98
CA LEU A 130 11.82 -22.05 -1.71
C LEU A 130 13.12 -21.49 -1.13
N ALA A 131 13.03 -20.86 0.03
CA ALA A 131 14.18 -20.28 0.72
C ALA A 131 13.88 -20.06 2.21
N GLN A 132 14.94 -19.75 2.97
CA GLN A 132 14.87 -19.35 4.36
C GLN A 132 14.83 -17.82 4.48
N GLY A 133 13.79 -17.29 5.12
CA GLY A 133 13.59 -15.86 5.32
C GLY A 133 12.83 -15.16 4.18
N ARG A 134 11.99 -14.22 4.56
CA ARG A 134 11.06 -13.52 3.64
C ARG A 134 11.79 -12.79 2.50
N GLU A 135 12.90 -12.12 2.80
CA GLU A 135 13.65 -11.36 1.79
C GLU A 135 14.31 -12.25 0.72
N LYS A 136 14.79 -13.42 1.10
CA LYS A 136 15.33 -14.39 0.13
C LYS A 136 14.25 -14.93 -0.78
N VAL A 137 13.05 -15.22 -0.24
CA VAL A 137 11.90 -15.68 -1.05
C VAL A 137 11.41 -14.56 -1.98
N ARG A 138 11.33 -13.31 -1.50
CA ARG A 138 10.97 -12.15 -2.32
C ARG A 138 11.94 -11.98 -3.49
N SER A 139 13.24 -12.06 -3.20
CA SER A 139 14.29 -11.97 -4.23
C SER A 139 14.25 -13.17 -5.20
N LEU A 140 13.96 -14.38 -4.72
CA LEU A 140 13.78 -15.56 -5.58
C LEU A 140 12.60 -15.35 -6.54
N LEU A 141 11.45 -14.87 -6.05
CA LEU A 141 10.29 -14.56 -6.90
C LEU A 141 10.59 -13.44 -7.91
N GLU A 142 11.42 -12.45 -7.54
CA GLU A 142 11.83 -11.37 -8.44
C GLU A 142 12.71 -11.88 -9.60
N ASN A 143 13.58 -12.86 -9.32
CA ASN A 143 14.54 -13.38 -10.28
C ASN A 143 14.07 -14.60 -11.08
N ASP A 144 13.08 -15.34 -10.59
CA ASP A 144 12.51 -16.50 -11.29
C ASP A 144 11.11 -16.16 -11.86
N ALA A 145 11.09 -15.80 -13.13
CA ALA A 145 9.85 -15.42 -13.82
C ALA A 145 8.86 -16.60 -13.96
N LYS A 146 9.31 -17.86 -13.98
CA LYS A 146 8.43 -19.02 -14.07
C LYS A 146 7.74 -19.27 -12.75
N LEU A 147 8.49 -19.25 -11.65
CA LEU A 147 7.97 -19.38 -10.29
C LEU A 147 6.99 -18.22 -10.00
N MET A 148 7.36 -16.99 -10.30
CA MET A 148 6.49 -15.82 -10.14
C MET A 148 5.16 -15.99 -10.87
N LYS A 149 5.19 -16.36 -12.16
CA LYS A 149 3.97 -16.59 -12.94
C LYS A 149 3.07 -17.67 -12.33
N SER A 150 3.67 -18.76 -11.84
CA SER A 150 2.95 -19.86 -11.17
C SER A 150 2.24 -19.38 -9.90
N VAL A 151 2.95 -18.69 -9.02
CA VAL A 151 2.40 -18.16 -7.76
C VAL A 151 1.31 -17.12 -8.05
N VAL A 152 1.55 -16.18 -8.98
CA VAL A 152 0.56 -15.17 -9.39
C VAL A 152 -0.70 -15.81 -9.96
N SER A 153 -0.55 -16.89 -10.78
CA SER A 153 -1.70 -17.63 -11.32
C SER A 153 -2.56 -18.21 -10.20
N ASP A 154 -1.94 -18.80 -9.18
CA ASP A 154 -2.67 -19.39 -8.07
C ASP A 154 -3.29 -18.32 -7.15
N VAL A 155 -2.59 -17.21 -6.92
CA VAL A 155 -3.14 -16.02 -6.21
C VAL A 155 -4.35 -15.44 -6.96
N LYS A 156 -4.28 -15.29 -8.28
CA LYS A 156 -5.40 -14.81 -9.09
C LYS A 156 -6.62 -15.75 -9.01
N LYS A 157 -6.41 -17.06 -8.99
CA LYS A 157 -7.50 -18.03 -8.80
C LYS A 157 -8.16 -17.85 -7.43
N TYR A 158 -7.33 -17.70 -6.37
CA TYR A 158 -7.82 -17.48 -5.01
C TYR A 158 -8.65 -16.20 -4.90
N LEU A 159 -8.20 -15.11 -5.49
CA LEU A 159 -8.89 -13.81 -5.45
C LEU A 159 -10.09 -13.72 -6.40
N ASN A 160 -10.41 -14.77 -7.18
CA ASN A 160 -11.47 -14.78 -8.20
C ASN A 160 -11.37 -13.62 -9.22
N LEU A 161 -10.17 -13.08 -9.43
CA LEU A 161 -9.95 -11.94 -10.34
C LEU A 161 -10.26 -12.26 -11.82
N LYS A 162 -10.56 -13.52 -12.18
CA LYS A 162 -11.02 -13.88 -13.52
C LYS A 162 -12.33 -13.20 -13.93
N ASN A 163 -13.16 -12.79 -12.98
CA ASN A 163 -14.44 -12.15 -13.25
C ASN A 163 -14.32 -10.64 -13.43
N TYR A 164 -13.28 -10.01 -12.89
CA TYR A 164 -13.07 -8.55 -13.00
C TYR A 164 -12.41 -8.09 -14.31
N LEU A 165 -11.75 -9.00 -15.04
CA LEU A 165 -11.08 -8.69 -16.31
C LEU A 165 -11.88 -9.12 -17.55
N LYS A 166 -13.12 -9.60 -17.39
CA LYS A 166 -14.02 -9.95 -18.50
C LYS A 166 -15.03 -8.86 -18.82
N ASP A 167 -15.13 -7.83 -17.99
CA ASP A 167 -16.07 -6.73 -18.14
C ASP A 167 -15.40 -5.42 -18.67
N GLU A 168 -14.17 -5.52 -19.16
CA GLU A 168 -13.49 -4.52 -20.00
C GLU A 168 -13.34 -5.05 -21.43
#